data_8f078dd794fec9d8eb41a142f5cce392
#
_entry.id   8f078dd794fec9d8eb41a142f5cce392
#
_cell.length_a   1.000
_cell.length_b   1.000
_cell.length_c   1.000
_cell.angle_alpha   90.00
_cell.angle_beta   90.00
_cell.angle_gamma   90.00
#
_symmetry.space_group_name_H-M   'P 1'
#
loop_
_entity.id
_entity.type
_entity.pdbx_description
1 polymer ?
#
loop_
_entity_poly.entity_id
_entity_poly.type
_entity_poly.pdbx_seq_one_letter_code
_entity_poly.pdbx_strand_id
1 'polypeptide(L)'
;MINVQYFARYRETLGLDGESLDWHADMQTLAQLREQLAARGGAWAVLAEQNLMCARNQDLCSLAEPLSDGDDVAFFPTVTGG
;
A
#
# COMPACT_ATOMS: atom_id res chain seq x y z
N MET A 1 5.15 -10.48 9.56
CA MET A 1 4.96 -10.28 8.10
C MET A 1 3.78 -9.36 7.86
N ILE A 2 3.91 -8.50 6.89
CA ILE A 2 2.82 -7.64 6.43
C ILE A 2 2.36 -8.20 5.10
N ASN A 3 1.05 -8.44 4.97
CA ASN A 3 0.47 -8.85 3.70
C ASN A 3 -0.04 -7.60 2.98
N VAL A 4 0.49 -7.34 1.80
CA VAL A 4 0.11 -6.16 1.02
C VAL A 4 -0.61 -6.64 -0.23
N GLN A 5 -1.76 -6.02 -0.53
CA GLN A 5 -2.52 -6.31 -1.73
C GLN A 5 -2.64 -5.06 -2.58
N TYR A 6 -2.54 -5.24 -3.88
CA TYR A 6 -2.65 -4.16 -4.87
C TYR A 6 -3.88 -4.41 -5.72
N PHE A 7 -4.68 -3.37 -5.93
CA PHE A 7 -5.94 -3.50 -6.63
C PHE A 7 -6.01 -2.59 -7.86
N ALA A 8 -6.90 -2.93 -8.77
CA ALA A 8 -7.23 -2.15 -9.95
C ALA A 8 -5.96 -1.85 -10.77
N ARG A 9 -5.78 -0.61 -11.19
CA ARG A 9 -4.63 -0.27 -12.05
C ARG A 9 -3.30 -0.39 -11.34
N TYR A 10 -3.25 -0.37 -10.01
CA TYR A 10 -2.00 -0.64 -9.29
C TYR A 10 -1.55 -2.07 -9.53
N ARG A 11 -2.48 -3.01 -9.44
CA ARG A 11 -2.18 -4.41 -9.74
C ARG A 11 -1.68 -4.57 -11.18
N GLU A 12 -2.32 -3.90 -12.12
CA GLU A 12 -1.93 -3.98 -13.53
C GLU A 12 -0.57 -3.33 -13.76
N THR A 13 -0.34 -2.16 -13.20
CA THR A 13 0.92 -1.43 -13.36
C THR A 13 2.09 -2.20 -12.75
N LEU A 14 1.88 -2.79 -11.59
CA LEU A 14 2.95 -3.51 -10.87
C LEU A 14 3.10 -4.94 -11.37
N GLY A 15 2.11 -5.48 -12.06
CA GLY A 15 2.11 -6.87 -12.51
C GLY A 15 2.04 -7.86 -11.36
N LEU A 16 1.37 -7.49 -10.27
CA LEU A 16 1.44 -8.23 -9.02
C LEU A 16 0.17 -8.00 -8.21
N ASP A 17 -0.49 -9.05 -7.76
CA ASP A 17 -1.70 -8.97 -6.97
C ASP A 17 -1.42 -8.57 -5.52
N GLY A 18 -0.29 -8.99 -5.01
CA GLY A 18 0.09 -8.74 -3.63
C GLY A 18 1.38 -9.45 -3.28
N GLU A 19 1.85 -9.19 -2.07
CA GLU A 19 3.08 -9.80 -1.59
C GLU A 19 3.11 -9.76 -0.06
N SER A 20 3.96 -10.59 0.52
CA SER A 20 4.24 -10.54 1.95
C SER A 20 5.61 -9.92 2.17
N LEU A 21 5.68 -9.02 3.15
CA LEU A 21 6.91 -8.30 3.48
C LEU A 21 7.25 -8.52 4.93
N ASP A 22 8.55 -8.52 5.23
CA ASP A 22 9.00 -8.52 6.62
C ASP A 22 8.65 -7.18 7.26
N TRP A 23 8.08 -7.23 8.46
CA TRP A 23 7.81 -6.02 9.21
C TRP A 23 9.09 -5.51 9.87
N HIS A 24 9.29 -4.20 9.82
CA HIS A 24 10.44 -3.55 10.44
C HIS A 24 9.95 -2.40 11.33
N ALA A 25 10.76 -2.05 12.32
CA ALA A 25 10.40 -1.00 13.26
C ALA A 25 10.23 0.38 12.59
N ASP A 26 10.84 0.60 11.45
CA ASP A 26 10.64 1.84 10.69
C ASP A 26 9.39 1.83 9.81
N MET A 27 8.62 0.75 9.81
CA MET A 27 7.31 0.67 9.17
C MET A 27 6.21 0.88 10.22
N GLN A 28 6.15 2.04 10.83
CA GLN A 28 5.20 2.28 11.91
C GLN A 28 3.85 2.78 11.43
N THR A 29 3.77 3.26 10.19
CA THR A 29 2.52 3.74 9.60
C THR A 29 2.41 3.25 8.17
N LEU A 30 1.18 3.30 7.64
CA LEU A 30 0.96 2.97 6.23
C LEU A 30 1.73 3.92 5.31
N ALA A 31 1.91 5.18 5.71
CA ALA A 31 2.69 6.12 4.93
C ALA A 31 4.14 5.66 4.77
N GLN A 32 4.73 5.15 5.84
CA GLN A 32 6.11 4.66 5.78
C GLN A 32 6.23 3.41 4.92
N LEU A 33 5.26 2.51 5.00
CA LEU A 33 5.21 1.34 4.12
C LEU A 33 5.12 1.77 2.66
N ARG A 34 4.22 2.71 2.36
CA ARG A 34 4.07 3.21 0.99
C ARG A 34 5.37 3.84 0.49
N GLU A 35 6.05 4.61 1.32
CA GLU A 35 7.30 5.23 0.94
C GLU A 35 8.36 4.19 0.57
N GLN A 36 8.45 3.12 1.33
CA GLN A 36 9.41 2.06 1.04
C GLN A 36 9.08 1.34 -0.26
N LEU A 37 7.81 1.10 -0.53
CA LEU A 37 7.40 0.46 -1.78
C LEU A 37 7.65 1.37 -2.97
N ALA A 38 7.29 2.64 -2.88
CA ALA A 38 7.50 3.60 -3.96
C ALA A 38 8.99 3.81 -4.25
N ALA A 39 9.83 3.69 -3.23
CA ALA A 39 11.28 3.84 -3.37
C ALA A 39 11.93 2.73 -4.19
N ARG A 40 11.21 1.65 -4.49
CA ARG A 40 11.71 0.61 -5.39
C ARG A 40 11.95 1.12 -6.80
N GLY A 41 11.33 2.25 -7.15
CA GLY A 41 11.51 2.88 -8.45
C GLY A 41 10.70 2.26 -9.57
N GLY A 42 10.85 2.77 -10.78
CA GLY A 42 10.13 2.25 -11.94
C GLY A 42 8.64 2.31 -11.74
N ALA A 43 7.95 1.19 -12.01
CA ALA A 43 6.50 1.11 -11.90
C ALA A 43 6.00 1.38 -10.48
N TRP A 44 6.83 1.18 -9.45
CA TRP A 44 6.43 1.36 -8.06
C TRP A 44 6.14 2.83 -7.72
N ALA A 45 6.61 3.77 -8.53
CA ALA A 45 6.31 5.19 -8.33
C ALA A 45 4.82 5.48 -8.37
N VAL A 46 4.01 4.60 -8.95
CA VAL A 46 2.56 4.77 -9.00
C VAL A 46 1.96 4.86 -7.59
N LEU A 47 2.59 4.24 -6.61
CA LEU A 47 2.10 4.26 -5.23
C LEU A 47 2.33 5.60 -4.54
N ALA A 48 3.07 6.52 -5.15
CA ALA A 48 3.28 7.86 -4.61
C ALA A 48 2.18 8.85 -5.00
N GLU A 49 1.14 8.40 -5.67
CA GLU A 49 0.03 9.27 -6.06
C GLU A 49 -0.66 9.88 -4.85
N GLN A 50 -1.08 11.14 -4.97
CA GLN A 50 -1.79 11.83 -3.90
C GLN A 50 -3.15 11.23 -3.59
N ASN A 51 -3.79 10.64 -4.60
CA ASN A 51 -5.15 10.12 -4.47
C ASN A 51 -5.18 8.63 -4.12
N LEU A 52 -4.06 8.06 -3.71
CA LEU A 52 -4.01 6.68 -3.30
C LEU A 52 -4.89 6.47 -2.06
N MET A 53 -5.66 5.38 -2.09
CA MET A 53 -6.48 4.95 -0.96
C MET A 53 -5.84 3.72 -0.34
N CYS A 54 -6.11 3.52 0.94
CA CYS A 54 -5.58 2.36 1.63
C CYS A 54 -6.58 1.82 2.66
N ALA A 55 -6.39 0.55 3.00
CA ALA A 55 -7.14 -0.12 4.04
C ALA A 55 -6.19 -0.95 4.89
N ARG A 56 -6.52 -1.06 6.16
CA ARG A 56 -5.80 -1.92 7.11
C ARG A 56 -6.78 -2.92 7.68
N ASN A 57 -6.47 -4.21 7.53
CA ASN A 57 -7.33 -5.29 8.02
C ASN A 57 -8.76 -5.11 7.54
N GLN A 58 -8.91 -4.75 6.26
CA GLN A 58 -10.17 -4.58 5.54
C GLN A 58 -10.97 -3.33 5.93
N ASP A 59 -10.41 -2.44 6.75
CA ASP A 59 -11.04 -1.17 7.09
C ASP A 59 -10.34 -0.03 6.37
N LEU A 60 -11.11 0.80 5.69
CA LEU A 60 -10.56 2.01 5.08
C LEU A 60 -9.91 2.88 6.14
N CYS A 61 -8.75 3.42 5.81
CA CYS A 61 -8.00 4.24 6.75
C CYS A 61 -7.18 5.28 6.01
N SER A 62 -6.54 6.15 6.78
CA SER A 62 -5.60 7.11 6.22
C SER A 62 -4.19 6.54 6.25
N LEU A 63 -3.26 7.22 5.58
CA LEU A 63 -1.85 6.84 5.59
C LEU A 63 -1.21 7.03 6.97
N ALA A 64 -1.83 7.80 7.85
CA ALA A 64 -1.36 7.98 9.21
C ALA A 64 -1.68 6.78 10.11
N GLU A 65 -2.45 5.83 9.62
CA GLU A 65 -2.85 4.65 10.40
C GLU A 65 -1.64 3.87 10.87
N PRO A 66 -1.57 3.50 12.15
CA PRO A 66 -0.48 2.68 12.66
C PRO A 66 -0.45 1.31 11.98
N LEU A 67 0.73 0.79 11.78
CA LEU A 67 0.96 -0.51 11.17
C LEU A 67 1.65 -1.42 12.17
N SER A 68 1.19 -2.65 12.27
CA SER A 68 1.76 -3.65 13.17
C SER A 68 2.10 -4.92 12.42
N ASP A 69 3.06 -5.67 12.95
CA ASP A 69 3.40 -6.97 12.39
C ASP A 69 2.16 -7.85 12.35
N GLY A 70 1.93 -8.49 11.21
CA GLY A 70 0.78 -9.35 11.01
C GLY A 70 -0.41 -8.68 10.33
N ASP A 71 -0.33 -7.38 10.06
CA ASP A 71 -1.43 -6.66 9.44
C ASP A 71 -1.58 -7.00 7.96
N ASP A 72 -2.82 -6.90 7.49
CA ASP A 72 -3.15 -6.92 6.07
C ASP A 72 -3.36 -5.49 5.61
N VAL A 73 -2.72 -5.14 4.50
CA VAL A 73 -2.80 -3.79 3.93
C VAL A 73 -3.24 -3.88 2.48
N ALA A 74 -4.10 -2.98 2.06
CA ALA A 74 -4.50 -2.88 0.67
C ALA A 74 -4.25 -1.46 0.18
N PHE A 75 -3.73 -1.35 -1.04
CA PHE A 75 -3.60 -0.09 -1.74
C PHE A 75 -4.44 -0.13 -3.00
N PHE A 76 -5.17 0.93 -3.25
CA PHE A 76 -6.01 1.02 -4.44
C PHE A 76 -6.17 2.47 -4.85
N PRO A 77 -6.40 2.72 -6.15
CA PRO A 77 -6.59 4.08 -6.63
C PRO A 77 -7.97 4.59 -6.26
N THR A 78 -8.08 5.90 -6.16
CA THR A 78 -9.38 6.53 -5.97
C THR A 78 -10.24 6.23 -7.20
N VAL A 79 -11.45 5.77 -6.96
CA VAL A 79 -12.43 5.63 -8.02
C VAL A 79 -13.03 7.01 -8.25
N THR A 80 -12.59 7.67 -9.29
CA THR A 80 -13.23 8.92 -9.68
C THR A 80 -14.54 8.57 -10.33
N GLY A 81 -15.60 8.93 -9.70
CA GLY A 81 -16.93 8.66 -10.19
C GLY A 81 -17.25 9.46 -11.44
N GLY A 82 -16.54 9.19 -12.42
CA GLY A 82 -16.80 9.81 -13.71
C GLY A 82 -15.90 10.81 -14.09
#